data_53ded2f2d02d507a15f3f6844590995c
#
_entry.id   53ded2f2d02d507a15f3f6844590995c
#
_cell.length_a   1.000
_cell.length_b   1.000
_cell.length_c   1.000
_cell.angle_alpha   90.00
_cell.angle_beta   90.00
_cell.angle_gamma   90.00
#
_symmetry.space_group_name_H-M   'P 1'
#
loop_
_entity.id
_entity.type
_entity.pdbx_description
1 polymer ?
#
loop_
_entity_poly.entity_id
_entity_poly.type
_entity_poly.pdbx_seq_one_letter_code
_entity_poly.pdbx_strand_id
1 'polypeptide(L)'
;MLPLWRILVRHMTNPLFLYLIALNLFFVGFIPVFSFLIFKGTADINWFINPILAVSEPSFYFILGYWIENVLPIHWLTKRNLLYLGMAAIAGTMIASIMTCYHGVVAGGLTEAISERFYDSFLFLNTAFIFCASRLWFITHNISERWQKILLFLGSMSFGVMLFEEITRNITRFFFNRILLTYIPRFPFFDAVIWICSAFILGLLLTYLVKKIPYFAHLI
;
A
#
# COMPACT_ATOMS: atom_id res chain seq x y z
N MET A 1 12.80 4.67 14.49
CA MET A 1 11.79 3.57 14.44
C MET A 1 12.26 2.32 13.68
N LEU A 2 12.90 2.43 12.52
CA LEU A 2 13.38 1.28 11.73
C LEU A 2 14.24 0.24 12.47
N PRO A 3 15.21 0.60 13.35
CA PRO A 3 16.01 -0.39 14.08
C PRO A 3 15.18 -1.25 15.02
N LEU A 4 14.20 -0.65 15.70
CA LEU A 4 13.31 -1.36 16.63
C LEU A 4 12.44 -2.40 15.89
N TRP A 5 11.89 -2.02 14.75
CA TRP A 5 11.11 -2.93 13.90
C TRP A 5 11.93 -4.10 13.39
N ARG A 6 13.20 -3.88 13.01
CA ARG A 6 14.10 -4.97 12.59
C ARG A 6 14.37 -5.98 13.69
N ILE A 7 14.55 -5.51 14.95
CA ILE A 7 14.75 -6.39 16.08
C ILE A 7 13.48 -7.18 16.36
N LEU A 8 12.34 -6.51 16.40
CA LEU A 8 11.04 -7.13 16.66
C LEU A 8 10.75 -8.24 15.64
N VAL A 9 10.90 -7.93 14.35
CA VAL A 9 10.59 -8.85 13.26
C VAL A 9 11.51 -10.07 13.23
N ARG A 10 12.79 -9.92 13.60
CA ARG A 10 13.73 -11.05 13.69
C ARG A 10 13.36 -12.09 14.76
N HIS A 11 12.67 -11.68 15.80
CA HIS A 11 12.24 -12.54 16.91
C HIS A 11 10.77 -12.98 16.77
N MET A 12 10.07 -12.53 15.75
CA MET A 12 8.68 -12.93 15.50
C MET A 12 8.59 -14.39 15.05
N THR A 13 7.70 -15.12 15.68
CA THR A 13 7.36 -16.48 15.27
C THR A 13 6.31 -16.48 14.17
N ASN A 14 6.27 -17.54 13.37
CA ASN A 14 5.28 -17.66 12.28
C ASN A 14 3.82 -17.55 12.76
N PRO A 15 3.40 -18.16 13.90
CA PRO A 15 2.05 -17.95 14.43
C PRO A 15 1.73 -16.50 14.77
N LEU A 16 2.70 -15.74 15.25
CA LEU A 16 2.52 -14.32 15.57
C LEU A 16 2.30 -13.49 14.31
N PHE A 17 3.02 -13.78 13.23
CA PHE A 17 2.78 -13.13 11.93
C PHE A 17 1.36 -13.41 11.41
N LEU A 18 0.93 -14.67 11.44
CA LEU A 18 -0.42 -15.05 11.02
C LEU A 18 -1.49 -14.39 11.89
N TYR A 19 -1.26 -14.29 13.19
CA TYR A 19 -2.14 -13.57 14.09
C TYR A 19 -2.25 -12.08 13.73
N LEU A 20 -1.15 -11.40 13.42
CA LEU A 20 -1.16 -10.00 13.00
C LEU A 20 -1.88 -9.81 11.65
N ILE A 21 -1.69 -10.73 10.71
CA ILE A 21 -2.44 -10.72 9.44
C ILE A 21 -3.94 -10.89 9.70
N ALA A 22 -4.33 -11.81 10.57
CA ALA A 22 -5.72 -12.03 10.92
C ALA A 22 -6.33 -10.81 11.65
N LEU A 23 -5.58 -10.17 12.54
CA LEU A 23 -6.00 -8.92 13.20
C LEU A 23 -6.19 -7.79 12.18
N ASN A 24 -5.25 -7.61 11.26
CA ASN A 24 -5.38 -6.59 10.22
C ASN A 24 -6.59 -6.85 9.33
N LEU A 25 -6.78 -8.10 8.88
CA LEU A 25 -7.94 -8.49 8.10
C LEU A 25 -9.26 -8.19 8.84
N PHE A 26 -9.31 -8.48 10.13
CA PHE A 26 -10.51 -8.28 10.93
C PHE A 26 -10.76 -6.78 11.20
N PHE A 27 -9.78 -6.06 11.74
CA PHE A 27 -9.96 -4.68 12.18
C PHE A 27 -9.91 -3.66 11.05
N VAL A 28 -9.05 -3.82 10.06
CA VAL A 28 -8.92 -2.89 8.94
C VAL A 28 -9.82 -3.31 7.76
N GLY A 29 -9.99 -4.62 7.55
CA GLY A 29 -10.81 -5.13 6.46
C GLY A 29 -12.30 -5.19 6.79
N PHE A 30 -12.67 -6.04 7.75
CA PHE A 30 -14.09 -6.37 7.99
C PHE A 30 -14.83 -5.37 8.88
N ILE A 31 -14.22 -4.87 9.95
CA ILE A 31 -14.93 -3.99 10.90
C ILE A 31 -15.46 -2.70 10.25
N PRO A 32 -14.70 -1.96 9.40
CA PRO A 32 -15.24 -0.78 8.73
C PRO A 32 -16.46 -1.10 7.86
N VAL A 33 -16.42 -2.22 7.15
CA VAL A 33 -17.51 -2.67 6.27
C VAL A 33 -18.75 -3.02 7.09
N PHE A 34 -18.61 -3.85 8.14
CA PHE A 34 -19.73 -4.25 9.00
C PHE A 34 -20.30 -3.08 9.80
N SER A 35 -19.42 -2.24 10.36
CA SER A 35 -19.80 -1.04 11.08
C SER A 35 -20.67 -0.12 10.20
N PHE A 36 -20.25 0.07 8.94
CA PHE A 36 -21.03 0.89 8.03
C PHE A 36 -22.36 0.25 7.64
N LEU A 37 -22.41 -1.05 7.39
CA LEU A 37 -23.67 -1.75 7.05
C LEU A 37 -24.68 -1.71 8.20
N ILE A 38 -24.22 -1.79 9.45
CA ILE A 38 -25.09 -1.79 10.63
C ILE A 38 -25.54 -0.36 10.98
N PHE A 39 -24.61 0.58 11.04
CA PHE A 39 -24.84 1.93 11.55
C PHE A 39 -25.02 2.99 10.44
N LYS A 40 -24.94 2.62 9.17
CA LYS A 40 -25.09 3.52 8.00
C LYS A 40 -24.27 4.81 8.11
N GLY A 41 -23.11 4.74 8.77
CA GLY A 41 -22.21 5.89 8.93
C GLY A 41 -22.47 6.78 10.15
N THR A 42 -23.47 6.47 10.99
CA THR A 42 -23.80 7.27 12.18
C THR A 42 -22.88 7.02 13.37
N ALA A 43 -22.21 5.86 13.41
CA ALA A 43 -21.22 5.54 14.43
C ALA A 43 -20.01 4.85 13.79
N ASP A 44 -18.81 5.16 14.27
CA ASP A 44 -17.58 4.48 13.90
C ASP A 44 -17.04 3.69 15.10
N ILE A 45 -17.33 2.38 15.10
CA ILE A 45 -16.85 1.47 16.16
C ILE A 45 -15.34 1.28 16.06
N ASN A 46 -14.76 1.51 14.90
CA ASN A 46 -13.34 1.29 14.65
C ASN A 46 -12.45 2.11 15.59
N TRP A 47 -12.90 3.32 15.95
CA TRP A 47 -12.17 4.20 16.86
C TRP A 47 -11.99 3.62 18.28
N PHE A 48 -12.97 2.82 18.76
CA PHE A 48 -12.91 2.23 20.11
C PHE A 48 -12.18 0.89 20.18
N ILE A 49 -12.17 0.12 19.08
CA ILE A 49 -11.75 -1.29 19.10
C ILE A 49 -10.41 -1.48 18.41
N ASN A 50 -9.93 -0.49 17.66
CA ASN A 50 -8.74 -0.62 16.83
C ASN A 50 -7.48 -0.73 17.71
N PRO A 51 -6.84 -1.91 17.82
CA PRO A 51 -5.62 -2.04 18.60
C PRO A 51 -4.49 -1.27 17.90
N ILE A 52 -3.80 -0.46 18.67
CA ILE A 52 -2.70 0.44 18.22
C ILE A 52 -1.69 -0.24 17.29
N LEU A 53 -1.47 -1.54 17.44
CA LEU A 53 -0.54 -2.34 16.62
C LEU A 53 -1.09 -2.77 15.25
N ALA A 54 -2.41 -2.83 15.09
CA ALA A 54 -3.02 -3.21 13.83
C ALA A 54 -3.20 -2.01 12.88
N VAL A 55 -3.03 -0.81 13.38
CA VAL A 55 -3.50 0.45 12.78
C VAL A 55 -2.40 1.27 12.14
N SER A 56 -1.16 1.14 12.55
CA SER A 56 -0.10 1.86 11.88
C SER A 56 0.25 1.11 10.58
N GLU A 57 -0.46 1.42 9.54
CA GLU A 57 -0.34 0.85 8.21
C GLU A 57 1.09 0.68 7.71
N PRO A 58 1.98 1.67 7.79
CA PRO A 58 3.35 1.51 7.33
C PRO A 58 4.08 0.37 8.04
N SER A 59 3.83 0.20 9.33
CA SER A 59 4.47 -0.84 10.14
C SER A 59 3.99 -2.23 9.76
N PHE A 60 2.69 -2.38 9.51
CA PHE A 60 2.12 -3.66 9.09
C PHE A 60 2.67 -4.11 7.74
N TYR A 61 2.74 -3.22 6.75
CA TYR A 61 3.29 -3.55 5.43
C TYR A 61 4.78 -3.90 5.48
N PHE A 62 5.52 -3.27 6.38
CA PHE A 62 6.92 -3.61 6.62
C PHE A 62 7.07 -5.04 7.16
N ILE A 63 6.24 -5.40 8.14
CA ILE A 63 6.21 -6.74 8.72
C ILE A 63 5.78 -7.76 7.66
N LEU A 64 4.75 -7.46 6.89
CA LEU A 64 4.24 -8.31 5.80
C LEU A 64 5.31 -8.58 4.75
N GLY A 65 6.01 -7.54 4.29
CA GLY A 65 7.09 -7.67 3.32
C GLY A 65 8.23 -8.56 3.82
N TYR A 66 8.66 -8.34 5.07
CA TYR A 66 9.68 -9.19 5.70
C TYR A 66 9.23 -10.65 5.81
N TRP A 67 7.99 -10.89 6.24
CA TRP A 67 7.44 -12.24 6.36
C TRP A 67 7.40 -12.95 5.01
N ILE A 68 6.91 -12.29 3.97
CA ILE A 68 6.86 -12.85 2.63
C ILE A 68 8.26 -13.21 2.15
N GLU A 69 9.27 -12.37 2.40
CA GLU A 69 10.63 -12.58 1.89
C GLU A 69 11.40 -13.64 2.70
N ASN A 70 11.34 -13.60 4.02
CA ASN A 70 12.24 -14.38 4.87
C ASN A 70 11.59 -15.60 5.53
N VAL A 71 10.27 -15.58 5.74
CA VAL A 71 9.59 -16.61 6.54
C VAL A 71 8.71 -17.50 5.66
N LEU A 72 8.03 -16.90 4.65
CA LEU A 72 7.14 -17.67 3.79
C LEU A 72 7.91 -18.70 2.97
N PRO A 73 7.61 -20.02 3.13
CA PRO A 73 8.33 -21.07 2.42
C PRO A 73 8.14 -20.96 0.90
N ILE A 74 9.20 -21.19 0.13
CA ILE A 74 9.16 -21.10 -1.33
C ILE A 74 8.16 -22.10 -1.93
N HIS A 75 8.01 -23.27 -1.33
CA HIS A 75 7.05 -24.28 -1.82
C HIS A 75 5.60 -23.83 -1.73
N TRP A 76 5.30 -22.84 -0.92
CA TRP A 76 3.97 -22.23 -0.84
C TRP A 76 3.69 -21.31 -2.05
N LEU A 77 4.73 -20.73 -2.66
CA LEU A 77 4.64 -19.86 -3.83
C LEU A 77 4.35 -20.66 -5.12
N THR A 78 3.18 -21.27 -5.17
CA THR A 78 2.70 -21.99 -6.37
C THR A 78 1.77 -21.08 -7.17
N LYS A 79 1.68 -21.34 -8.49
CA LYS A 79 0.73 -20.63 -9.36
C LYS A 79 -0.71 -20.73 -8.83
N ARG A 80 -1.08 -21.87 -8.23
CA ARG A 80 -2.41 -22.09 -7.67
C ARG A 80 -2.67 -21.21 -6.43
N ASN A 81 -1.74 -21.17 -5.49
CA ASN A 81 -1.86 -20.34 -4.29
C ASN A 81 -1.87 -18.86 -4.64
N LEU A 82 -1.04 -18.46 -5.62
CA LEU A 82 -1.02 -17.10 -6.14
C LEU A 82 -2.36 -16.72 -6.81
N LEU A 83 -2.97 -17.65 -7.55
CA LEU A 83 -4.30 -17.43 -8.13
C LEU A 83 -5.36 -17.20 -7.03
N TYR A 84 -5.37 -18.03 -5.98
CA TYR A 84 -6.28 -17.82 -4.85
C TYR A 84 -6.06 -16.48 -4.14
N LEU A 85 -4.82 -16.11 -3.91
CA LEU A 85 -4.49 -14.81 -3.32
C LEU A 85 -4.91 -13.65 -4.24
N GLY A 86 -4.71 -13.79 -5.55
CA GLY A 86 -5.16 -12.81 -6.54
C GLY A 86 -6.68 -12.68 -6.60
N MET A 87 -7.41 -13.79 -6.54
CA MET A 87 -8.89 -13.78 -6.46
C MET A 87 -9.36 -13.08 -5.16
N ALA A 88 -8.71 -13.37 -4.03
CA ALA A 88 -9.02 -12.71 -2.77
C ALA A 88 -8.72 -11.20 -2.83
N ALA A 89 -7.62 -10.80 -3.46
CA ALA A 89 -7.26 -9.40 -3.68
C ALA A 89 -8.30 -8.66 -4.54
N ILE A 90 -8.72 -9.27 -5.65
CA ILE A 90 -9.77 -8.71 -6.52
C ILE A 90 -11.10 -8.61 -5.75
N ALA A 91 -11.51 -9.66 -5.05
CA ALA A 91 -12.73 -9.66 -4.25
C ALA A 91 -12.71 -8.57 -3.18
N GLY A 92 -11.59 -8.41 -2.45
CA GLY A 92 -11.42 -7.35 -1.46
C GLY A 92 -11.53 -5.95 -2.07
N THR A 93 -10.89 -5.73 -3.22
CA THR A 93 -10.98 -4.45 -3.95
C THR A 93 -12.42 -4.17 -4.43
N MET A 94 -13.12 -5.19 -4.92
CA MET A 94 -14.53 -5.05 -5.33
C MET A 94 -15.42 -4.70 -4.13
N ILE A 95 -15.24 -5.36 -2.99
CA ILE A 95 -15.99 -5.05 -1.76
C ILE A 95 -15.73 -3.60 -1.34
N ALA A 96 -14.48 -3.17 -1.25
CA ALA A 96 -14.11 -1.80 -0.89
C ALA A 96 -14.73 -0.78 -1.86
N SER A 97 -14.66 -1.03 -3.16
CA SER A 97 -15.22 -0.15 -4.20
C SER A 97 -16.75 -0.06 -4.10
N ILE A 98 -17.46 -1.19 -3.96
CA ILE A 98 -18.91 -1.22 -3.80
C ILE A 98 -19.33 -0.46 -2.53
N MET A 99 -18.61 -0.66 -1.42
CA MET A 99 -18.89 0.03 -0.16
C MET A 99 -18.67 1.54 -0.26
N THR A 100 -17.60 1.96 -0.95
CA THR A 100 -17.35 3.39 -1.23
C THR A 100 -18.47 4.01 -2.06
N CYS A 101 -18.90 3.34 -3.14
CA CYS A 101 -20.03 3.80 -3.95
C CYS A 101 -21.32 3.87 -3.16
N TYR A 102 -21.63 2.83 -2.38
CA TYR A 102 -22.83 2.80 -1.53
C TYR A 102 -22.80 3.91 -0.48
N HIS A 103 -21.64 4.14 0.16
CA HIS A 103 -21.49 5.26 1.10
C HIS A 103 -21.72 6.62 0.43
N GLY A 104 -21.19 6.83 -0.79
CA GLY A 104 -21.43 8.04 -1.57
C GLY A 104 -22.90 8.26 -1.87
N VAL A 105 -23.65 7.21 -2.22
CA VAL A 105 -25.09 7.29 -2.45
C VAL A 105 -25.86 7.66 -1.17
N VAL A 106 -25.54 7.03 -0.04
CA VAL A 106 -26.19 7.31 1.25
C VAL A 106 -25.89 8.73 1.75
N ALA A 107 -24.67 9.23 1.51
CA ALA A 107 -24.24 10.58 1.91
C ALA A 107 -24.67 11.68 0.93
N GLY A 108 -25.28 11.34 -0.21
CA GLY A 108 -25.71 12.32 -1.22
C GLY A 108 -24.56 12.87 -2.09
N GLY A 109 -23.39 12.26 -2.08
CA GLY A 109 -22.25 12.63 -2.91
C GLY A 109 -20.94 11.99 -2.44
N LEU A 110 -19.94 11.97 -3.32
CA LEU A 110 -18.60 11.48 -3.00
C LEU A 110 -17.74 12.67 -2.53
N THR A 111 -17.36 12.65 -1.27
CA THR A 111 -16.34 13.55 -0.70
C THR A 111 -15.04 12.80 -0.48
N GLU A 112 -13.92 13.52 -0.26
CA GLU A 112 -12.62 12.91 0.02
C GLU A 112 -12.69 11.97 1.24
N ALA A 113 -13.29 12.43 2.34
CA ALA A 113 -13.48 11.62 3.56
C ALA A 113 -14.32 10.35 3.32
N ILE A 114 -15.30 10.39 2.41
CA ILE A 114 -16.12 9.23 2.05
C ILE A 114 -15.31 8.24 1.23
N SER A 115 -14.49 8.71 0.30
CA SER A 115 -13.64 7.85 -0.54
C SER A 115 -12.52 7.18 0.25
N GLU A 116 -11.98 7.85 1.27
CA GLU A 116 -10.90 7.33 2.10
C GLU A 116 -11.36 6.26 3.10
N ARG A 117 -12.62 6.25 3.51
CA ARG A 117 -13.11 5.37 4.57
C ARG A 117 -12.86 3.88 4.33
N PHE A 118 -12.96 3.41 3.09
CA PHE A 118 -12.77 1.99 2.73
C PHE A 118 -11.52 1.75 1.90
N TYR A 119 -10.71 2.80 1.67
CA TYR A 119 -9.53 2.73 0.82
C TYR A 119 -8.54 1.65 1.30
N ASP A 120 -8.30 1.61 2.60
CA ASP A 120 -7.34 0.68 3.20
C ASP A 120 -7.94 -0.71 3.47
N SER A 121 -9.28 -0.82 3.38
CA SER A 121 -9.96 -2.10 3.58
C SER A 121 -9.48 -3.11 2.53
N PHE A 122 -8.87 -4.20 3.00
CA PHE A 122 -8.32 -5.27 2.16
C PHE A 122 -7.11 -4.90 1.28
N LEU A 123 -6.56 -3.68 1.38
CA LEU A 123 -5.41 -3.24 0.58
C LEU A 123 -4.20 -4.18 0.77
N PHE A 124 -4.03 -4.75 1.96
CA PHE A 124 -2.94 -5.69 2.25
C PHE A 124 -3.01 -6.95 1.36
N LEU A 125 -4.18 -7.40 0.91
CA LEU A 125 -4.31 -8.53 -0.01
C LEU A 125 -3.68 -8.22 -1.37
N ASN A 126 -3.91 -7.00 -1.88
CA ASN A 126 -3.29 -6.54 -3.13
C ASN A 126 -1.77 -6.46 -2.97
N THR A 127 -1.31 -5.90 -1.87
CA THR A 127 0.12 -5.79 -1.56
C THR A 127 0.77 -7.16 -1.43
N ALA A 128 0.16 -8.08 -0.67
CA ALA A 128 0.65 -9.45 -0.53
C ALA A 128 0.68 -10.18 -1.88
N PHE A 129 -0.34 -10.02 -2.72
CA PHE A 129 -0.39 -10.62 -4.05
C PHE A 129 0.76 -10.11 -4.93
N ILE A 130 0.97 -8.79 -4.99
CA ILE A 130 2.03 -8.20 -5.81
C ILE A 130 3.41 -8.67 -5.32
N PHE A 131 3.65 -8.69 -3.99
CA PHE A 131 4.91 -9.17 -3.44
C PHE A 131 5.16 -10.65 -3.73
N CYS A 132 4.15 -11.52 -3.51
CA CYS A 132 4.27 -12.95 -3.80
C CYS A 132 4.45 -13.21 -5.30
N ALA A 133 3.73 -12.50 -6.16
CA ALA A 133 3.86 -12.61 -7.61
C ALA A 133 5.25 -12.18 -8.08
N SER A 134 5.75 -11.06 -7.59
CA SER A 134 7.08 -10.56 -7.89
C SER A 134 8.14 -11.56 -7.43
N ARG A 135 8.06 -12.06 -6.19
CA ARG A 135 8.99 -13.04 -5.66
C ARG A 135 9.00 -14.33 -6.50
N LEU A 136 7.83 -14.86 -6.86
CA LEU A 136 7.74 -16.04 -7.73
C LEU A 136 8.36 -15.76 -9.11
N TRP A 137 8.09 -14.59 -9.67
CA TRP A 137 8.65 -14.22 -10.97
C TRP A 137 10.17 -14.11 -10.93
N PHE A 138 10.75 -13.50 -9.89
CA PHE A 138 12.20 -13.40 -9.70
C PHE A 138 12.89 -14.76 -9.50
N ILE A 139 12.22 -15.72 -8.85
CA ILE A 139 12.75 -17.07 -8.65
C ILE A 139 12.70 -17.87 -9.95
N THR A 140 11.70 -17.64 -10.79
CA THR A 140 11.47 -18.45 -12.01
C THR A 140 12.15 -17.92 -13.27
N HIS A 141 12.54 -16.64 -13.26
CA HIS A 141 13.13 -15.99 -14.44
C HIS A 141 14.52 -15.42 -14.15
N ASN A 142 15.47 -15.73 -15.04
CA ASN A 142 16.77 -15.08 -15.01
C ASN A 142 16.65 -13.64 -15.51
N ILE A 143 16.91 -12.70 -14.64
CA ILE A 143 16.85 -11.27 -14.95
C ILE A 143 18.21 -10.82 -15.48
N SER A 144 18.19 -10.08 -16.60
CA SER A 144 19.44 -9.51 -17.14
C SER A 144 20.09 -8.56 -16.12
N GLU A 145 21.41 -8.48 -16.14
CA GLU A 145 22.18 -7.61 -15.24
C GLU A 145 21.75 -6.13 -15.29
N ARG A 146 21.28 -5.67 -16.46
CA ARG A 146 20.79 -4.29 -16.61
C ARG A 146 19.53 -4.06 -15.76
N TRP A 147 18.58 -4.98 -15.82
CA TRP A 147 17.35 -4.90 -15.01
C TRP A 147 17.65 -5.05 -13.52
N GLN A 148 18.58 -5.92 -13.14
CA GLN A 148 19.01 -6.04 -11.74
C GLN A 148 19.55 -4.71 -11.21
N LYS A 149 20.41 -4.02 -11.97
CA LYS A 149 20.94 -2.71 -11.59
C LYS A 149 19.84 -1.65 -11.45
N ILE A 150 18.88 -1.62 -12.38
CA ILE A 150 17.74 -0.69 -12.30
C ILE A 150 16.89 -0.96 -11.06
N LEU A 151 16.56 -2.22 -10.79
CA LEU A 151 15.76 -2.60 -9.63
C LEU A 151 16.48 -2.31 -8.32
N LEU A 152 17.76 -2.58 -8.21
CA LEU A 152 18.58 -2.22 -7.04
C LEU A 152 18.63 -0.70 -6.84
N PHE A 153 18.76 0.06 -7.93
CA PHE A 153 18.71 1.53 -7.87
C PHE A 153 17.34 2.01 -7.36
N LEU A 154 16.24 1.55 -7.95
CA LEU A 154 14.89 1.90 -7.50
C LEU A 154 14.63 1.48 -6.05
N GLY A 155 15.05 0.27 -5.67
CA GLY A 155 14.95 -0.22 -4.29
C GLY A 155 15.72 0.65 -3.30
N SER A 156 16.91 1.10 -3.69
CA SER A 156 17.71 2.02 -2.84
C SER A 156 17.10 3.41 -2.68
N MET A 157 16.22 3.80 -3.59
CA MET A 157 15.52 5.10 -3.56
C MET A 157 14.15 5.04 -2.90
N SER A 158 13.56 3.83 -2.73
CA SER A 158 12.18 3.66 -2.29
C SER A 158 11.90 4.29 -0.92
N PHE A 159 12.85 4.19 0.01
CA PHE A 159 12.71 4.81 1.33
C PHE A 159 12.64 6.34 1.25
N GLY A 160 13.49 6.96 0.42
CA GLY A 160 13.46 8.40 0.21
C GLY A 160 12.18 8.86 -0.49
N VAL A 161 11.71 8.10 -1.48
CA VAL A 161 10.41 8.38 -2.14
C VAL A 161 9.29 8.39 -1.11
N MET A 162 9.25 7.42 -0.20
CA MET A 162 8.27 7.35 0.87
C MET A 162 8.38 8.54 1.84
N LEU A 163 9.60 8.98 2.19
CA LEU A 163 9.79 10.16 3.04
C LEU A 163 9.29 11.46 2.40
N PHE A 164 9.40 11.56 1.07
CA PHE A 164 8.97 12.74 0.33
C PHE A 164 7.54 12.63 -0.22
N GLU A 165 6.82 11.55 0.05
CA GLU A 165 5.48 11.29 -0.49
C GLU A 165 4.53 12.47 -0.25
N GLU A 166 4.45 12.98 0.97
CA GLU A 166 3.56 14.08 1.31
C GLU A 166 3.90 15.36 0.53
N ILE A 167 5.20 15.66 0.39
CA ILE A 167 5.67 16.84 -0.35
C ILE A 167 5.37 16.67 -1.84
N THR A 168 5.67 15.51 -2.41
CA THR A 168 5.44 15.24 -3.83
C THR A 168 3.97 15.21 -4.17
N ARG A 169 3.14 14.64 -3.29
CA ARG A 169 1.69 14.61 -3.42
C ARG A 169 1.10 16.03 -3.48
N ASN A 170 1.52 16.90 -2.58
CA ASN A 170 1.03 18.28 -2.53
C ASN A 170 1.50 19.10 -3.73
N ILE A 171 2.76 18.96 -4.15
CA ILE A 171 3.30 19.63 -5.35
C ILE A 171 2.57 19.15 -6.61
N THR A 172 2.43 17.85 -6.80
CA THR A 172 1.76 17.30 -7.98
C THR A 172 0.28 17.67 -7.99
N ARG A 173 -0.42 17.63 -6.85
CA ARG A 173 -1.83 18.07 -6.72
C ARG A 173 -1.99 19.54 -7.15
N PHE A 174 -1.07 20.41 -6.74
CA PHE A 174 -1.10 21.81 -7.14
C PHE A 174 -0.94 21.99 -8.67
N PHE A 175 0.04 21.29 -9.27
CA PHE A 175 0.25 21.34 -10.73
C PHE A 175 -0.93 20.72 -11.50
N PHE A 176 -1.45 19.60 -11.06
CA PHE A 176 -2.60 18.93 -11.69
C PHE A 176 -3.85 19.80 -11.66
N ASN A 177 -4.20 20.38 -10.52
CA ASN A 177 -5.39 21.21 -10.39
C ASN A 177 -5.31 22.49 -11.23
N ARG A 178 -4.10 23.02 -11.44
CA ARG A 178 -3.93 24.31 -12.14
C ARG A 178 -3.66 24.19 -13.63
N ILE A 179 -3.00 23.14 -14.07
CA ILE A 179 -2.52 23.02 -15.46
C ILE A 179 -3.25 21.89 -16.20
N LEU A 180 -3.30 20.69 -15.66
CA LEU A 180 -3.84 19.54 -16.38
C LEU A 180 -5.37 19.53 -16.46
N LEU A 181 -6.07 19.86 -15.37
CA LEU A 181 -7.54 19.87 -15.35
C LEU A 181 -8.17 20.88 -16.30
N THR A 182 -7.38 21.85 -16.79
CA THR A 182 -7.85 22.88 -17.73
C THR A 182 -7.75 22.42 -19.18
N TYR A 183 -6.85 21.48 -19.50
CA TYR A 183 -6.49 21.16 -20.89
C TYR A 183 -6.74 19.72 -21.33
N ILE A 184 -7.01 18.78 -20.42
CA ILE A 184 -7.19 17.37 -20.77
C ILE A 184 -8.64 16.93 -20.51
N PRO A 185 -9.30 16.22 -21.45
CA PRO A 185 -10.61 15.64 -21.22
C PRO A 185 -10.51 14.65 -20.06
N ARG A 186 -11.41 14.80 -19.09
CA ARG A 186 -11.39 14.08 -17.80
C ARG A 186 -11.70 12.60 -17.97
N PHE A 187 -10.65 11.81 -18.08
CA PHE A 187 -10.70 10.37 -17.90
C PHE A 187 -10.09 10.05 -16.53
N PRO A 188 -10.88 9.83 -15.47
CA PRO A 188 -10.39 9.69 -14.09
C PRO A 188 -9.29 8.64 -13.92
N PHE A 189 -9.34 7.57 -14.70
CA PHE A 189 -8.33 6.52 -14.65
C PHE A 189 -6.96 7.01 -15.17
N PHE A 190 -6.94 7.67 -16.32
CA PHE A 190 -5.69 8.19 -16.88
C PHE A 190 -5.12 9.31 -16.04
N ASP A 191 -5.98 10.17 -15.49
CA ASP A 191 -5.57 11.26 -14.59
C ASP A 191 -4.90 10.69 -13.34
N ALA A 192 -5.47 9.65 -12.73
CA ALA A 192 -4.89 8.97 -11.58
C ALA A 192 -3.53 8.35 -11.91
N VAL A 193 -3.41 7.64 -13.04
CA VAL A 193 -2.15 7.03 -13.47
C VAL A 193 -1.06 8.08 -13.72
N ILE A 194 -1.39 9.16 -14.43
CA ILE A 194 -0.44 10.24 -14.71
C ILE A 194 -0.01 10.91 -13.40
N TRP A 195 -0.95 11.14 -12.48
CA TRP A 195 -0.67 11.74 -11.18
C TRP A 195 0.27 10.86 -10.34
N ILE A 196 0.00 9.57 -10.22
CA ILE A 196 0.83 8.62 -9.49
C ILE A 196 2.23 8.54 -10.09
N CYS A 197 2.34 8.43 -11.43
CA CYS A 197 3.63 8.39 -12.11
C CYS A 197 4.44 9.68 -11.90
N SER A 198 3.80 10.84 -11.97
CA SER A 198 4.46 12.12 -11.76
C SER A 198 4.92 12.30 -10.31
N ALA A 199 4.10 11.91 -9.33
CA ALA A 199 4.47 11.94 -7.91
C ALA A 199 5.66 11.03 -7.63
N PHE A 200 5.66 9.82 -8.21
CA PHE A 200 6.76 8.86 -8.06
C PHE A 200 8.06 9.37 -8.70
N ILE A 201 8.01 9.88 -9.93
CA ILE A 201 9.18 10.45 -10.62
C ILE A 201 9.75 11.64 -9.84
N LEU A 202 8.90 12.52 -9.34
CA LEU A 202 9.31 13.66 -8.52
C LEU A 202 9.96 13.18 -7.22
N GLY A 203 9.38 12.16 -6.57
CA GLY A 203 9.95 11.53 -5.38
C GLY A 203 11.33 10.93 -5.61
N LEU A 204 11.52 10.22 -6.74
CA LEU A 204 12.84 9.70 -7.14
C LEU A 204 13.85 10.82 -7.35
N LEU A 205 13.46 11.90 -8.01
CA LEU A 205 14.31 13.05 -8.29
C LEU A 205 14.74 13.75 -6.99
N LEU A 206 13.81 14.01 -6.09
CA LEU A 206 14.09 14.60 -4.78
C LEU A 206 15.03 13.69 -3.96
N THR A 207 14.75 12.40 -3.91
CA THR A 207 15.58 11.42 -3.21
C THR A 207 17.00 11.41 -3.79
N TYR A 208 17.12 11.41 -5.12
CA TYR A 208 18.43 11.45 -5.79
C TYR A 208 19.20 12.72 -5.47
N LEU A 209 18.53 13.88 -5.45
CA LEU A 209 19.16 15.16 -5.10
C LEU A 209 19.64 15.17 -3.65
N VAL A 210 18.80 14.67 -2.71
CA VAL A 210 19.13 14.63 -1.29
C VAL A 210 20.28 13.66 -1.01
N LYS A 211 20.35 12.53 -1.71
CA LYS A 211 21.48 11.58 -1.62
C LYS A 211 22.81 12.16 -2.08
N LYS A 212 22.82 13.20 -2.90
CA LYS A 212 24.07 13.91 -3.25
C LYS A 212 24.64 14.76 -2.10
N ILE A 213 23.86 15.04 -1.07
CA ILE A 213 24.31 15.78 0.10
C ILE A 213 24.94 14.76 1.07
N PRO A 214 26.26 14.85 1.37
CA PRO A 214 26.98 13.80 2.12
C PRO A 214 26.34 13.48 3.48
N TYR A 215 25.77 14.48 4.15
CA TYR A 215 25.12 14.33 5.45
C TYR A 215 23.85 13.46 5.39
N PHE A 216 23.07 13.59 4.33
CA PHE A 216 21.82 12.85 4.16
C PHE A 216 22.00 11.49 3.46
N ALA A 217 23.11 11.28 2.77
CA ALA A 217 23.39 10.01 2.07
C ALA A 217 23.39 8.79 2.99
N HIS A 218 23.69 8.98 4.28
CA HIS A 218 23.69 7.91 5.29
C HIS A 218 22.31 7.69 5.95
N LEU A 219 21.35 8.62 5.77
CA LEU A 219 20.02 8.58 6.39
C LEU A 219 18.95 8.01 5.45
N ILE A 220 19.16 8.10 4.14
CA ILE A 220 18.27 7.67 3.07
C ILE A 220 18.97 6.58 2.24
#